data_602f325233827af73980db89d886f30f
#
_entry.id   602f325233827af73980db89d886f30f
#
_cell.length_a   1.000
_cell.length_b   1.000
_cell.length_c   1.000
_cell.angle_alpha   90.00
_cell.angle_beta   90.00
_cell.angle_gamma   90.00
#
_symmetry.space_group_name_H-M   'P 1'
#
loop_
_entity.id
_entity.type
_entity.pdbx_description
1 polymer ?
#
loop_
_entity_poly.entity_id
_entity_poly.type
_entity_poly.pdbx_seq_one_letter_code
_entity_poly.pdbx_strand_id
1 'polypeptide(L)'
;QQVAHDVKYNSEDMTQQEKKLISDFLTIDYKKIPKAYDPQIADPVKGTSLKDPDLFSDFMKLWLKKTVEHPIGHLESWMGLVRGWFSFSNNDGSPSDMVVCTESAWYYDPILEYVPQWPLKASRSYTARSVYDMEQSVPVLNALFSRALWSSILPCFMLYLALRPGKGKWSRVASMLPVDMSFVYLLLVPVSGMGGEPTRYVLQLICIAPLFLAFMSESIGKTKEPLIKTMA
;
A
#
# COMPACT_ATOMS: atom_id res chain seq x y z
N GLN A 1 -1.55 -10.17 11.48
CA GLN A 1 -1.48 -11.04 10.30
C GLN A 1 -0.41 -12.10 10.46
N GLN A 2 0.84 -11.75 10.80
CA GLN A 2 1.94 -12.69 10.99
C GLN A 2 1.68 -13.71 12.12
N VAL A 3 1.21 -13.25 13.30
CA VAL A 3 0.79 -14.14 14.39
C VAL A 3 -0.37 -15.04 13.96
N ALA A 4 -1.28 -14.54 13.11
CA ALA A 4 -2.37 -15.35 12.58
C ALA A 4 -1.89 -16.44 11.61
N HIS A 5 -0.81 -16.16 10.87
CA HIS A 5 -0.10 -17.18 10.09
C HIS A 5 0.39 -18.32 10.99
N ASP A 6 1.04 -17.97 12.11
CA ASP A 6 1.52 -18.99 13.05
C ASP A 6 0.38 -19.77 13.71
N VAL A 7 -0.73 -19.12 14.05
CA VAL A 7 -1.93 -19.82 14.56
C VAL A 7 -2.45 -20.83 13.53
N LYS A 8 -2.34 -20.53 12.23
CA LYS A 8 -2.82 -21.41 11.17
C LYS A 8 -1.87 -22.58 10.88
N TYR A 9 -0.57 -22.30 10.82
CA TYR A 9 0.41 -23.25 10.30
C TYR A 9 1.32 -23.86 11.38
N ASN A 10 1.50 -23.17 12.51
CA ASN A 10 2.42 -23.53 13.59
C ASN A 10 1.72 -23.56 14.96
N SER A 11 0.44 -23.92 14.99
CA SER A 11 -0.35 -23.89 16.23
C SER A 11 0.12 -24.88 17.29
N GLU A 12 0.86 -25.93 16.89
CA GLU A 12 1.43 -26.92 17.79
C GLU A 12 2.59 -26.32 18.60
N ASP A 13 3.33 -25.37 18.03
CA ASP A 13 4.45 -24.68 18.67
C ASP A 13 4.00 -23.55 19.61
N MET A 14 2.69 -23.37 19.79
CA MET A 14 2.13 -22.34 20.66
C MET A 14 1.76 -22.90 22.03
N THR A 15 2.29 -22.26 23.07
CA THR A 15 1.94 -22.56 24.46
C THR A 15 0.51 -22.14 24.79
N GLN A 16 -0.06 -22.70 25.85
CA GLN A 16 -1.40 -22.31 26.32
C GLN A 16 -1.47 -20.83 26.75
N GLN A 17 -0.37 -20.29 27.27
CA GLN A 17 -0.28 -18.87 27.65
C GLN A 17 -0.32 -17.96 26.41
N GLU A 18 0.39 -18.30 25.35
CA GLU A 18 0.38 -17.56 24.08
C GLU A 18 -1.00 -17.61 23.42
N LYS A 19 -1.65 -18.78 23.40
CA LYS A 19 -3.03 -18.93 22.89
C LYS A 19 -4.02 -18.07 23.66
N LYS A 20 -3.87 -18.01 24.99
CA LYS A 20 -4.69 -17.16 25.85
C LYS A 20 -4.44 -15.69 25.56
N LEU A 21 -3.18 -15.25 25.49
CA LEU A 21 -2.83 -13.86 25.17
C LEU A 21 -3.44 -13.39 23.85
N ILE A 22 -3.38 -14.21 22.80
CA ILE A 22 -3.99 -13.92 21.50
C ILE A 22 -5.51 -13.78 21.63
N SER A 23 -6.17 -14.67 22.36
CA SER A 23 -7.62 -14.65 22.59
C SER A 23 -8.10 -13.44 23.42
N ASP A 24 -7.24 -12.96 24.32
CA ASP A 24 -7.55 -11.81 25.17
C ASP A 24 -7.25 -10.48 24.45
N PHE A 25 -6.28 -10.45 23.54
CA PHE A 25 -5.90 -9.27 22.78
C PHE A 25 -6.78 -9.03 21.56
N LEU A 26 -7.09 -10.07 20.76
CA LEU A 26 -7.88 -9.96 19.54
C LEU A 26 -9.37 -10.16 19.81
N THR A 27 -10.20 -9.49 19.03
CA THR A 27 -11.67 -9.66 19.09
C THR A 27 -12.14 -10.96 18.44
N ILE A 28 -11.35 -11.52 17.53
CA ILE A 28 -11.66 -12.80 16.90
C ILE A 28 -11.35 -13.97 17.84
N ASP A 29 -12.23 -14.97 17.87
CA ASP A 29 -11.98 -16.21 18.58
C ASP A 29 -10.75 -16.92 17.98
N TYR A 30 -9.82 -17.37 18.85
CA TYR A 30 -8.61 -18.08 18.45
C TYR A 30 -8.88 -19.23 17.48
N LYS A 31 -9.94 -20.02 17.73
CA LYS A 31 -10.31 -21.17 16.89
C LYS A 31 -10.76 -20.77 15.49
N LYS A 32 -11.18 -19.52 15.30
CA LYS A 32 -11.62 -19.00 14.01
C LYS A 32 -10.49 -18.39 13.19
N ILE A 33 -9.36 -18.05 13.81
CA ILE A 33 -8.22 -17.42 13.15
C ILE A 33 -7.73 -18.23 11.94
N PRO A 34 -7.53 -19.58 12.03
CA PRO A 34 -7.05 -20.32 10.87
C PRO A 34 -7.95 -20.25 9.64
N LYS A 35 -9.26 -20.16 9.86
CA LYS A 35 -10.25 -20.01 8.78
C LYS A 35 -10.34 -18.59 8.26
N ALA A 36 -10.17 -17.60 9.13
CA ALA A 36 -10.23 -16.18 8.79
C ALA A 36 -8.93 -15.67 8.15
N TYR A 37 -7.82 -16.37 8.35
CA TYR A 37 -6.52 -15.95 7.82
C TYR A 37 -6.50 -15.98 6.30
N ASP A 38 -6.33 -14.79 5.72
CA ASP A 38 -6.03 -14.57 4.31
C ASP A 38 -4.69 -13.81 4.22
N PRO A 39 -3.67 -14.32 3.49
CA PRO A 39 -2.38 -13.65 3.41
C PRO A 39 -2.44 -12.25 2.78
N GLN A 40 -3.50 -11.94 2.03
CA GLN A 40 -3.65 -10.70 1.27
C GLN A 40 -4.44 -9.63 2.02
N ILE A 41 -5.30 -10.02 2.97
CA ILE A 41 -6.24 -9.14 3.67
C ILE A 41 -6.12 -9.34 5.17
N ALA A 42 -5.80 -8.28 5.91
CA ALA A 42 -5.65 -8.35 7.36
C ALA A 42 -6.98 -8.25 8.13
N ASP A 43 -7.99 -7.60 7.55
CA ASP A 43 -9.21 -7.20 8.24
C ASP A 43 -10.00 -8.37 8.85
N PRO A 44 -10.11 -9.56 8.23
CA PRO A 44 -10.83 -10.67 8.82
C PRO A 44 -10.25 -11.15 10.16
N VAL A 45 -8.93 -10.96 10.35
CA VAL A 45 -8.22 -11.34 11.59
C VAL A 45 -8.09 -10.18 12.55
N LYS A 46 -7.78 -9.00 12.03
CA LYS A 46 -7.55 -7.79 12.83
C LYS A 46 -8.85 -7.31 13.51
N GLY A 47 -9.99 -7.45 12.83
CA GLY A 47 -11.23 -6.84 13.29
C GLY A 47 -11.19 -5.31 13.27
N THR A 48 -12.21 -4.68 13.84
CA THR A 48 -12.34 -3.21 13.91
C THR A 48 -11.71 -2.59 15.16
N SER A 49 -11.48 -3.41 16.19
CA SER A 49 -10.94 -2.95 17.48
C SER A 49 -10.13 -4.06 18.15
N LEU A 50 -9.32 -3.69 19.14
CA LEU A 50 -8.67 -4.62 20.03
C LEU A 50 -9.61 -4.90 21.23
N LYS A 51 -9.58 -6.14 21.73
CA LYS A 51 -10.39 -6.52 22.90
C LYS A 51 -9.81 -5.94 24.17
N ASP A 52 -8.51 -6.03 24.37
CA ASP A 52 -7.78 -5.46 25.48
C ASP A 52 -6.49 -4.78 24.98
N PRO A 53 -6.51 -3.45 24.80
CA PRO A 53 -5.34 -2.69 24.34
C PRO A 53 -4.17 -2.69 25.32
N ASP A 54 -4.39 -2.93 26.62
CA ASP A 54 -3.33 -2.92 27.64
C ASP A 54 -2.36 -4.09 27.44
N LEU A 55 -2.81 -5.16 26.79
CA LEU A 55 -1.97 -6.31 26.40
C LEU A 55 -1.07 -6.07 25.20
N PHE A 56 -1.08 -4.86 24.61
CA PHE A 56 -0.31 -4.56 23.40
C PHE A 56 1.19 -4.85 23.56
N SER A 57 1.78 -4.47 24.70
CA SER A 57 3.20 -4.72 24.96
C SER A 57 3.55 -6.21 24.97
N ASP A 58 2.71 -7.02 25.59
CA ASP A 58 2.95 -8.47 25.69
C ASP A 58 2.67 -9.17 24.35
N PHE A 59 1.67 -8.68 23.60
CA PHE A 59 1.44 -9.14 22.24
C PHE A 59 2.62 -8.80 21.31
N MET A 60 3.25 -7.64 21.45
CA MET A 60 4.45 -7.29 20.68
C MET A 60 5.66 -8.17 21.03
N LYS A 61 5.82 -8.54 22.30
CA LYS A 61 6.86 -9.52 22.72
C LYS A 61 6.60 -10.88 22.09
N LEU A 62 5.35 -11.34 22.08
CA LEU A 62 4.95 -12.56 21.41
C LEU A 62 5.24 -12.49 19.91
N TRP A 63 4.86 -11.40 19.26
CA TRP A 63 5.12 -11.18 17.83
C TRP A 63 6.62 -11.26 17.52
N LEU A 64 7.48 -10.57 18.29
CA LEU A 64 8.93 -10.61 18.12
C LEU A 64 9.48 -12.03 18.31
N LYS A 65 9.03 -12.72 19.37
CA LYS A 65 9.42 -14.11 19.63
C LYS A 65 9.09 -14.99 18.43
N LYS A 66 7.84 -14.93 17.94
CA LYS A 66 7.39 -15.73 16.79
C LYS A 66 8.07 -15.34 15.49
N THR A 67 8.44 -14.07 15.30
CA THR A 67 9.25 -13.64 14.15
C THR A 67 10.63 -14.31 14.14
N VAL A 68 11.24 -14.52 15.31
CA VAL A 68 12.53 -15.22 15.42
C VAL A 68 12.38 -16.73 15.26
N GLU A 69 11.29 -17.31 15.78
CA GLU A 69 11.00 -18.75 15.68
C GLU A 69 10.60 -19.15 14.24
N HIS A 70 9.79 -18.33 13.56
CA HIS A 70 9.23 -18.62 12.24
C HIS A 70 9.46 -17.47 11.23
N PRO A 71 10.72 -17.08 10.94
CA PRO A 71 11.03 -15.88 10.15
C PRO A 71 10.49 -15.95 8.72
N ILE A 72 10.49 -17.14 8.11
CA ILE A 72 10.00 -17.33 6.73
C ILE A 72 8.49 -17.14 6.67
N GLY A 73 7.72 -17.75 7.58
CA GLY A 73 6.27 -17.59 7.63
C GLY A 73 5.83 -16.16 7.89
N HIS A 74 6.57 -15.43 8.75
CA HIS A 74 6.34 -14.01 8.97
C HIS A 74 6.64 -13.15 7.73
N LEU A 75 7.70 -13.48 6.99
CA LEU A 75 8.04 -12.83 5.73
C LEU A 75 6.98 -13.10 4.66
N GLU A 76 6.55 -14.34 4.51
CA GLU A 76 5.49 -14.73 3.56
C GLU A 76 4.17 -14.00 3.85
N SER A 77 3.77 -13.94 5.12
CA SER A 77 2.58 -13.21 5.55
C SER A 77 2.69 -11.70 5.25
N TRP A 78 3.87 -11.11 5.46
CA TRP A 78 4.13 -9.72 5.12
C TRP A 78 4.11 -9.49 3.61
N MET A 79 4.79 -10.34 2.84
CA MET A 79 4.79 -10.27 1.37
C MET A 79 3.38 -10.43 0.79
N GLY A 80 2.57 -11.29 1.38
CA GLY A 80 1.16 -11.46 0.99
C GLY A 80 0.39 -10.15 1.06
N LEU A 81 0.58 -9.37 2.14
CA LEU A 81 -0.09 -8.07 2.31
C LEU A 81 0.43 -7.01 1.34
N VAL A 82 1.75 -6.91 1.15
CA VAL A 82 2.34 -5.80 0.38
C VAL A 82 2.42 -6.07 -1.12
N ARG A 83 2.26 -7.30 -1.58
CA ARG A 83 2.47 -7.68 -2.98
C ARG A 83 1.66 -6.85 -3.99
N GLY A 84 0.45 -6.42 -3.62
CA GLY A 84 -0.40 -5.60 -4.49
C GLY A 84 0.21 -4.24 -4.85
N TRP A 85 1.17 -3.76 -4.07
CA TRP A 85 1.93 -2.53 -4.36
C TRP A 85 2.98 -2.71 -5.46
N PHE A 86 3.34 -3.95 -5.78
CA PHE A 86 4.37 -4.31 -6.74
C PHE A 86 3.82 -5.08 -7.95
N SER A 87 2.55 -5.48 -7.92
CA SER A 87 1.95 -6.32 -8.95
C SER A 87 1.21 -5.50 -10.00
N PHE A 88 1.41 -5.86 -11.26
CA PHE A 88 0.59 -5.43 -12.39
C PHE A 88 -0.50 -6.45 -12.75
N SER A 89 -0.53 -7.59 -12.05
CA SER A 89 -1.41 -8.69 -12.39
C SER A 89 -2.68 -8.65 -11.56
N ASN A 90 -3.81 -8.84 -12.24
CA ASN A 90 -5.14 -9.01 -11.66
C ASN A 90 -5.52 -10.50 -11.49
N ASN A 91 -4.55 -11.41 -11.63
CA ASN A 91 -4.82 -12.86 -11.76
C ASN A 91 -5.45 -13.52 -10.53
N ASP A 92 -5.53 -12.84 -9.42
CA ASP A 92 -6.04 -13.36 -8.14
C ASP A 92 -7.40 -12.81 -7.76
N GLY A 93 -8.13 -12.22 -8.70
CA GLY A 93 -9.47 -11.67 -8.45
C GLY A 93 -9.49 -10.35 -7.67
N SER A 94 -8.30 -9.82 -7.30
CA SER A 94 -8.18 -8.52 -6.67
C SER A 94 -7.58 -7.53 -7.65
N PRO A 95 -8.25 -6.40 -7.92
CA PRO A 95 -7.73 -5.41 -8.84
C PRO A 95 -6.41 -4.83 -8.27
N SER A 96 -5.35 -4.92 -9.05
CA SER A 96 -4.10 -4.19 -8.80
C SER A 96 -4.21 -2.74 -9.27
N ASP A 97 -5.31 -2.40 -9.93
CA ASP A 97 -5.58 -1.11 -10.53
C ASP A 97 -6.21 -0.13 -9.55
N MET A 98 -6.16 1.13 -9.90
CA MET A 98 -6.94 2.15 -9.21
C MET A 98 -8.43 1.92 -9.49
N VAL A 99 -9.20 1.78 -8.43
CA VAL A 99 -10.65 1.53 -8.55
C VAL A 99 -11.35 2.85 -8.85
N VAL A 100 -12.12 2.86 -9.92
CA VAL A 100 -13.09 3.92 -10.18
C VAL A 100 -14.32 3.66 -9.34
N CYS A 101 -14.64 4.58 -8.42
CA CYS A 101 -15.84 4.48 -7.61
C CYS A 101 -17.09 4.58 -8.49
N THR A 102 -17.93 3.57 -8.42
CA THR A 102 -19.25 3.55 -9.05
C THR A 102 -20.33 3.86 -8.02
N GLU A 103 -21.56 4.11 -8.49
CA GLU A 103 -22.71 4.39 -7.63
C GLU A 103 -23.03 3.31 -6.58
N SER A 104 -22.54 2.09 -6.78
CA SER A 104 -22.71 0.98 -5.84
C SER A 104 -21.69 0.98 -4.70
N ALA A 105 -20.84 2.00 -4.60
CA ALA A 105 -19.89 2.09 -3.51
C ALA A 105 -20.65 2.27 -2.18
N TRP A 106 -20.50 1.31 -1.30
CA TRP A 106 -21.19 1.18 -0.01
C TRP A 106 -21.06 2.40 0.93
N TYR A 107 -20.06 3.25 0.71
CA TYR A 107 -19.83 4.48 1.49
C TYR A 107 -20.54 5.70 0.91
N TYR A 108 -21.18 5.59 -0.26
CA TYR A 108 -21.85 6.72 -0.90
C TYR A 108 -23.16 7.08 -0.19
N ASP A 109 -23.94 6.06 0.15
CA ASP A 109 -25.21 6.24 0.86
C ASP A 109 -25.06 6.93 2.22
N PRO A 110 -24.07 6.54 3.08
CA PRO A 110 -23.80 7.26 4.31
C PRO A 110 -23.43 8.73 4.11
N ILE A 111 -22.68 9.08 3.05
CA ILE A 111 -22.36 10.49 2.76
C ILE A 111 -23.62 11.28 2.41
N LEU A 112 -24.53 10.72 1.63
CA LEU A 112 -25.79 11.36 1.29
C LEU A 112 -26.72 11.52 2.49
N GLU A 113 -26.68 10.60 3.45
CA GLU A 113 -27.43 10.69 4.71
C GLU A 113 -26.96 11.88 5.55
N TYR A 114 -25.64 12.08 5.68
CA TYR A 114 -25.06 13.18 6.47
C TYR A 114 -25.03 14.52 5.73
N VAL A 115 -24.96 14.51 4.40
CA VAL A 115 -24.90 15.70 3.56
C VAL A 115 -25.88 15.56 2.37
N PRO A 116 -27.20 15.64 2.62
CA PRO A 116 -28.21 15.44 1.58
C PRO A 116 -28.10 16.44 0.41
N GLN A 117 -27.46 17.57 0.64
CA GLN A 117 -27.26 18.64 -0.34
C GLN A 117 -25.92 18.51 -1.10
N TRP A 118 -25.22 17.38 -0.97
CA TRP A 118 -23.97 17.16 -1.67
C TRP A 118 -24.16 17.31 -3.17
N PRO A 119 -23.47 18.28 -3.82
CA PRO A 119 -23.77 18.65 -5.21
C PRO A 119 -23.35 17.57 -6.21
N LEU A 120 -22.49 16.66 -5.81
CA LEU A 120 -21.99 15.58 -6.65
C LEU A 120 -22.93 14.38 -6.50
N LYS A 121 -24.08 14.41 -7.16
CA LYS A 121 -24.81 13.16 -7.38
C LYS A 121 -23.96 12.29 -8.28
N ALA A 122 -23.73 11.04 -7.86
CA ALA A 122 -23.15 10.05 -8.74
C ALA A 122 -24.09 9.94 -9.97
N SER A 123 -23.71 10.56 -11.06
CA SER A 123 -24.43 10.32 -12.31
C SER A 123 -23.91 9.01 -12.88
N ARG A 124 -24.83 8.11 -13.27
CA ARG A 124 -24.48 6.93 -14.08
C ARG A 124 -23.91 7.41 -15.41
N SER A 125 -22.62 7.71 -15.43
CA SER A 125 -21.95 8.06 -16.66
C SER A 125 -21.55 6.77 -17.36
N TYR A 126 -22.39 6.27 -18.26
CA TYR A 126 -22.01 5.23 -19.21
C TYR A 126 -20.72 5.58 -19.93
N THR A 127 -20.50 6.85 -20.21
CA THR A 127 -19.28 7.35 -20.84
C THR A 127 -18.05 7.13 -19.96
N ALA A 128 -18.11 7.43 -18.66
CA ALA A 128 -16.98 7.21 -17.76
C ALA A 128 -16.64 5.72 -17.64
N ARG A 129 -17.65 4.86 -17.59
CA ARG A 129 -17.46 3.42 -17.56
C ARG A 129 -16.85 2.90 -18.86
N SER A 130 -17.37 3.36 -20.01
CA SER A 130 -16.83 2.97 -21.32
C SER A 130 -15.39 3.42 -21.49
N VAL A 131 -15.01 4.61 -20.99
CA VAL A 131 -13.63 5.08 -20.98
C VAL A 131 -12.75 4.19 -20.10
N TYR A 132 -13.24 3.80 -18.92
CA TYR A 132 -12.54 2.89 -18.02
C TYR A 132 -12.35 1.50 -18.64
N ASP A 133 -13.41 0.93 -19.23
CA ASP A 133 -13.36 -0.38 -19.90
C ASP A 133 -12.39 -0.36 -21.09
N MET A 134 -12.36 0.75 -21.85
CA MET A 134 -11.40 0.97 -22.94
C MET A 134 -9.96 1.10 -22.39
N GLU A 135 -9.77 1.84 -21.33
CA GLU A 135 -8.47 2.00 -20.66
C GLU A 135 -7.91 0.63 -20.22
N GLN A 136 -8.74 -0.22 -19.60
CA GLN A 136 -8.37 -1.56 -19.20
C GLN A 136 -7.96 -2.46 -20.39
N SER A 137 -8.53 -2.22 -21.56
CA SER A 137 -8.23 -2.99 -22.77
C SER A 137 -6.92 -2.62 -23.45
N VAL A 138 -6.37 -1.42 -23.17
CA VAL A 138 -5.14 -0.91 -23.78
C VAL A 138 -3.97 -1.04 -22.79
N PRO A 139 -3.00 -1.92 -23.02
CA PRO A 139 -1.94 -2.26 -22.04
C PRO A 139 -1.17 -1.04 -21.51
N VAL A 140 -0.90 -0.05 -22.36
CA VAL A 140 -0.17 1.17 -21.96
C VAL A 140 -1.02 2.05 -21.03
N LEU A 141 -2.31 2.19 -21.33
CA LEU A 141 -3.22 2.97 -20.49
C LEU A 141 -3.47 2.23 -19.16
N ASN A 142 -3.69 0.93 -19.20
CA ASN A 142 -3.83 0.11 -18.02
C ASN A 142 -2.60 0.26 -17.09
N ALA A 143 -1.38 0.27 -17.64
CA ALA A 143 -0.18 0.48 -16.85
C ALA A 143 -0.16 1.84 -16.12
N LEU A 144 -0.72 2.91 -16.71
CA LEU A 144 -0.81 4.22 -16.06
C LEU A 144 -1.76 4.22 -14.85
N PHE A 145 -2.76 3.34 -14.85
CA PHE A 145 -3.70 3.19 -13.74
C PHE A 145 -3.31 2.07 -12.77
N SER A 146 -2.23 1.35 -13.07
CA SER A 146 -1.72 0.33 -12.15
C SER A 146 -1.13 0.94 -10.88
N ARG A 147 -1.50 0.38 -9.73
CA ARG A 147 -0.93 0.76 -8.43
C ARG A 147 0.59 0.59 -8.40
N ALA A 148 1.09 -0.49 -8.98
CA ALA A 148 2.53 -0.78 -9.01
C ALA A 148 3.35 0.32 -9.68
N LEU A 149 2.80 0.97 -10.71
CA LEU A 149 3.47 2.13 -11.33
C LEU A 149 3.71 3.24 -10.31
N TRP A 150 2.68 3.61 -9.55
CA TRP A 150 2.70 4.77 -8.66
C TRP A 150 3.35 4.48 -7.31
N SER A 151 3.12 3.28 -6.76
CA SER A 151 3.64 2.90 -5.45
C SER A 151 5.08 2.42 -5.45
N SER A 152 5.58 1.91 -6.57
CA SER A 152 6.88 1.24 -6.62
C SER A 152 7.76 1.73 -7.76
N ILE A 153 7.32 1.61 -9.00
CA ILE A 153 8.19 1.89 -10.16
C ILE A 153 8.57 3.35 -10.22
N LEU A 154 7.59 4.26 -10.12
CA LEU A 154 7.85 5.68 -10.22
C LEU A 154 8.71 6.20 -9.06
N PRO A 155 8.45 5.85 -7.77
CA PRO A 155 9.34 6.18 -6.68
C PRO A 155 10.77 5.65 -6.87
N CYS A 156 10.94 4.40 -7.30
CA CYS A 156 12.27 3.83 -7.58
C CYS A 156 12.98 4.57 -8.72
N PHE A 157 12.25 4.93 -9.78
CA PHE A 157 12.81 5.70 -10.88
C PHE A 157 13.22 7.12 -10.44
N MET A 158 12.40 7.78 -9.62
CA MET A 158 12.71 9.09 -9.05
C MET A 158 13.95 9.02 -8.15
N LEU A 159 14.05 7.99 -7.31
CA LEU A 159 15.24 7.75 -6.48
C LEU A 159 16.48 7.53 -7.34
N TYR A 160 16.38 6.73 -8.40
CA TYR A 160 17.47 6.57 -9.36
C TYR A 160 17.92 7.91 -9.96
N LEU A 161 17.00 8.78 -10.35
CA LEU A 161 17.32 10.11 -10.86
C LEU A 161 17.99 10.99 -9.80
N ALA A 162 17.52 10.94 -8.56
CA ALA A 162 18.09 11.71 -7.45
C ALA A 162 19.52 11.29 -7.13
N LEU A 163 19.82 9.98 -7.21
CA LEU A 163 21.14 9.41 -6.94
C LEU A 163 22.16 9.64 -8.05
N ARG A 164 21.73 10.10 -9.24
CA ARG A 164 22.68 10.37 -10.34
C ARG A 164 23.81 11.31 -9.88
N PRO A 165 25.05 11.02 -10.28
CA PRO A 165 26.18 11.88 -9.95
C PRO A 165 26.00 13.27 -10.56
N GLY A 166 26.50 14.31 -9.88
CA GLY A 166 26.46 15.68 -10.36
C GLY A 166 26.22 16.70 -9.24
N LYS A 167 26.30 17.98 -9.60
CA LYS A 167 26.02 19.09 -8.67
C LYS A 167 24.59 18.97 -8.14
N GLY A 168 24.38 19.23 -6.86
CA GLY A 168 23.06 19.19 -6.24
C GLY A 168 22.50 17.79 -5.94
N LYS A 169 23.32 16.72 -6.02
CA LYS A 169 22.90 15.35 -5.69
C LYS A 169 22.20 15.28 -4.33
N TRP A 170 22.79 15.84 -3.30
CA TRP A 170 22.24 15.79 -1.94
C TRP A 170 20.93 16.59 -1.80
N SER A 171 20.80 17.71 -2.53
CA SER A 171 19.54 18.46 -2.59
C SER A 171 18.43 17.62 -3.24
N ARG A 172 18.74 16.93 -4.34
CA ARG A 172 17.77 16.02 -4.98
C ARG A 172 17.35 14.86 -4.05
N VAL A 173 18.33 14.23 -3.39
CA VAL A 173 18.06 13.17 -2.43
C VAL A 173 17.19 13.68 -1.27
N ALA A 174 17.53 14.86 -0.72
CA ALA A 174 16.72 15.47 0.35
C ALA A 174 15.28 15.79 -0.10
N SER A 175 15.10 16.20 -1.36
CA SER A 175 13.77 16.43 -1.92
C SER A 175 12.93 15.16 -2.06
N MET A 176 13.59 14.00 -2.15
CA MET A 176 12.90 12.70 -2.23
C MET A 176 12.38 12.19 -0.88
N LEU A 177 12.82 12.76 0.25
CA LEU A 177 12.44 12.27 1.59
C LEU A 177 10.93 12.03 1.76
N PRO A 178 10.01 12.91 1.32
CA PRO A 178 8.58 12.65 1.48
C PRO A 178 8.10 11.43 0.69
N VAL A 179 8.68 11.19 -0.49
CA VAL A 179 8.35 10.04 -1.35
C VAL A 179 8.90 8.76 -0.73
N ASP A 180 10.18 8.79 -0.31
CA ASP A 180 10.84 7.65 0.32
C ASP A 180 10.16 7.28 1.63
N MET A 181 9.76 8.26 2.45
CA MET A 181 8.99 8.01 3.67
C MET A 181 7.63 7.39 3.40
N SER A 182 6.93 7.85 2.34
CA SER A 182 5.66 7.24 1.93
C SER A 182 5.85 5.80 1.48
N PHE A 183 6.91 5.52 0.74
CA PHE A 183 7.25 4.16 0.31
C PHE A 183 7.61 3.25 1.50
N VAL A 184 8.46 3.73 2.40
CA VAL A 184 8.80 3.02 3.64
C VAL A 184 7.55 2.77 4.49
N TYR A 185 6.63 3.74 4.56
CA TYR A 185 5.36 3.57 5.26
C TYR A 185 4.54 2.40 4.69
N LEU A 186 4.42 2.29 3.36
CA LEU A 186 3.70 1.18 2.71
C LEU A 186 4.32 -0.19 3.02
N LEU A 187 5.63 -0.23 3.27
CA LEU A 187 6.34 -1.47 3.60
C LEU A 187 6.27 -1.82 5.09
N LEU A 188 6.43 -0.84 5.96
CA LEU A 188 6.53 -1.05 7.42
C LEU A 188 5.16 -1.13 8.09
N VAL A 189 4.22 -0.31 7.66
CA VAL A 189 2.83 -0.44 8.07
C VAL A 189 2.17 -1.34 7.04
N PRO A 190 1.93 -2.62 7.36
CA PRO A 190 1.46 -3.59 6.38
C PRO A 190 0.01 -3.29 6.00
N VAL A 191 -0.13 -2.28 5.18
CA VAL A 191 -1.39 -1.95 4.54
C VAL A 191 -1.55 -2.89 3.37
N SER A 192 -2.67 -3.59 3.32
CA SER A 192 -2.96 -4.47 2.19
C SER A 192 -2.90 -3.69 0.88
N GLY A 193 -2.04 -4.12 -0.03
CA GLY A 193 -2.02 -3.66 -1.42
C GLY A 193 -3.13 -4.28 -2.27
N MET A 194 -3.93 -5.17 -1.68
CA MET A 194 -5.00 -5.92 -2.33
C MET A 194 -6.37 -5.41 -1.82
N GLY A 195 -7.40 -5.52 -2.65
CA GLY A 195 -8.76 -5.10 -2.28
C GLY A 195 -9.16 -3.73 -2.82
N GLY A 196 -10.41 -3.34 -2.56
CA GLY A 196 -11.13 -2.30 -3.30
C GLY A 196 -10.61 -0.87 -3.18
N GLU A 197 -9.90 -0.47 -2.10
CA GLU A 197 -9.63 0.95 -1.86
C GLU A 197 -8.22 1.30 -1.33
N PRO A 198 -7.16 0.58 -1.67
CA PRO A 198 -5.83 0.95 -1.19
C PRO A 198 -5.26 2.19 -1.89
N THR A 199 -5.83 2.65 -3.01
CA THR A 199 -5.36 3.84 -3.77
C THR A 199 -5.22 5.08 -2.90
N ARG A 200 -6.04 5.24 -1.85
CA ARG A 200 -5.94 6.35 -0.89
C ARG A 200 -4.55 6.46 -0.22
N TYR A 201 -3.84 5.35 -0.08
CA TYR A 201 -2.52 5.32 0.55
C TYR A 201 -1.39 5.77 -0.38
N VAL A 202 -1.63 5.76 -1.69
CA VAL A 202 -0.66 6.23 -2.70
C VAL A 202 -1.11 7.53 -3.38
N LEU A 203 -2.25 8.08 -3.01
CA LEU A 203 -2.78 9.30 -3.61
C LEU A 203 -1.78 10.45 -3.54
N GLN A 204 -1.08 10.61 -2.42
CA GLN A 204 -0.04 11.59 -2.27
C GLN A 204 1.11 11.41 -3.28
N LEU A 205 1.49 10.17 -3.56
CA LEU A 205 2.53 9.87 -4.56
C LEU A 205 2.05 10.23 -5.96
N ILE A 206 0.81 9.92 -6.29
CA ILE A 206 0.19 10.27 -7.57
C ILE A 206 0.17 11.78 -7.78
N CYS A 207 -0.25 12.53 -6.76
CA CYS A 207 -0.33 14.00 -6.83
C CYS A 207 1.04 14.67 -6.89
N ILE A 208 2.04 14.13 -6.20
CA ILE A 208 3.37 14.75 -6.08
C ILE A 208 4.29 14.34 -7.24
N ALA A 209 4.14 13.14 -7.78
CA ALA A 209 5.05 12.59 -8.77
C ALA A 209 5.32 13.49 -9.99
N PRO A 210 4.33 14.15 -10.63
CA PRO A 210 4.58 15.04 -11.74
C PRO A 210 5.48 16.24 -11.37
N LEU A 211 5.28 16.80 -10.16
CA LEU A 211 6.07 17.91 -9.66
C LEU A 211 7.53 17.50 -9.40
N PHE A 212 7.72 16.33 -8.81
CA PHE A 212 9.06 15.77 -8.58
C PHE A 212 9.79 15.45 -9.88
N LEU A 213 9.11 14.86 -10.85
CA LEU A 213 9.70 14.58 -12.16
C LEU A 213 10.12 15.86 -12.87
N ALA A 214 9.29 16.91 -12.82
CA ALA A 214 9.64 18.23 -13.37
C ALA A 214 10.87 18.82 -12.67
N PHE A 215 10.90 18.81 -11.34
CA PHE A 215 12.05 19.29 -10.55
C PHE A 215 13.33 18.51 -10.84
N MET A 216 13.27 17.19 -10.93
CA MET A 216 14.42 16.35 -11.25
C MET A 216 14.92 16.59 -12.66
N SER A 217 14.02 16.75 -13.62
CA SER A 217 14.36 17.06 -15.01
C SER A 217 15.12 18.39 -15.11
N GLU A 218 14.62 19.45 -14.48
CA GLU A 218 15.28 20.76 -14.45
C GLU A 218 16.66 20.70 -13.79
N SER A 219 16.76 20.01 -12.66
CA SER A 219 18.01 19.86 -11.92
C SER A 219 19.09 19.12 -12.72
N ILE A 220 18.70 18.13 -13.53
CA ILE A 220 19.62 17.39 -14.41
C ILE A 220 19.97 18.23 -15.64
N GLY A 221 19.04 19.01 -16.18
CA GLY A 221 19.26 19.90 -17.33
C GLY A 221 20.32 20.96 -17.03
N LYS A 222 20.22 21.63 -15.89
CA LYS A 222 21.19 22.65 -15.45
C LYS A 222 22.62 22.12 -15.28
N THR A 223 22.80 20.83 -15.06
CA THR A 223 24.13 20.20 -14.94
C THR A 223 24.79 19.97 -16.31
N LYS A 224 24.04 20.06 -17.41
CA LYS A 224 24.51 19.87 -18.79
C LYS A 224 24.86 21.16 -19.53
N GLU A 225 24.68 22.36 -18.92
CA GLU A 225 25.18 23.56 -19.55
C GLU A 225 26.71 23.51 -19.64
N PRO A 226 27.29 23.50 -20.84
CA PRO A 226 28.70 23.20 -21.00
C PRO A 226 29.55 24.43 -20.68
N LEU A 227 30.76 24.14 -20.18
CA LEU A 227 31.96 24.96 -20.14
C LEU A 227 32.34 25.72 -21.43
N ILE A 228 31.42 25.99 -22.34
CA ILE A 228 31.71 26.66 -23.65
C ILE A 228 31.75 28.19 -23.52
N LYS A 229 31.45 28.78 -22.36
CA LYS A 229 31.44 30.23 -22.18
C LYS A 229 32.71 30.86 -21.59
N THR A 230 33.82 30.11 -21.50
CA THR A 230 35.06 30.65 -20.90
C THR A 230 36.23 30.75 -21.88
N MET A 231 35.95 30.69 -23.19
CA MET A 231 36.95 30.92 -24.24
C MET A 231 36.45 31.94 -25.30
N ALA A 232 35.94 33.05 -24.84
CA ALA A 232 35.73 34.22 -25.71
C ALA A 232 36.25 35.46 -25.02
#